data_841791e25ee8acd69ac885f52c4b7868
#
_entry.id   841791e25ee8acd69ac885f52c4b7868
#
_cell.length_a   1.000
_cell.length_b   1.000
_cell.length_c   1.000
_cell.angle_alpha   90.00
_cell.angle_beta   90.00
_cell.angle_gamma   90.00
#
_symmetry.space_group_name_H-M   'P 1'
#
loop_
_entity.id
_entity.type
_entity.pdbx_description
1 polymer ?
#
loop_
_entity_poly.entity_id
_entity_poly.type
_entity_poly.pdbx_seq_one_letter_code
_entity_poly.pdbx_strand_id
1 'polypeptide(L)'
;MPHGLLVDNDQAIADWVCNTFNVYKQPVNRAYGIVDLNGKLLGAILFQNFNGVNLELSYYGPRTLSSGIVRIIARTALGHFNAARLTVVTSQRNKRLIRALLKIGFRLEGTQRCFYGHADNKRNTGVRLVAFHDALSKVAYRTTSGHKIGTK
;
A
#
# COMPACT_ATOMS: atom_id res chain seq x y z
N MET A 1 -1.47 -17.18 8.42
CA MET A 1 -1.72 -16.49 9.67
C MET A 1 -2.83 -15.48 9.53
N PRO A 2 -3.90 -15.63 10.24
CA PRO A 2 -4.99 -14.68 10.11
C PRO A 2 -4.65 -13.35 10.77
N HIS A 3 -4.97 -12.31 10.07
CA HIS A 3 -4.86 -10.97 10.58
C HIS A 3 -6.22 -10.29 10.41
N GLY A 4 -6.53 -9.38 11.29
CA GLY A 4 -7.70 -8.55 11.18
C GLY A 4 -7.36 -7.17 10.69
N LEU A 5 -8.38 -6.41 10.34
CA LEU A 5 -8.23 -5.01 10.01
C LEU A 5 -8.92 -4.15 11.05
N LEU A 6 -8.22 -3.14 11.52
CA LEU A 6 -8.80 -2.10 12.35
C LEU A 6 -9.20 -0.96 11.42
N VAL A 7 -10.47 -0.57 11.48
CA VAL A 7 -11.01 0.49 10.64
C VAL A 7 -11.58 1.61 11.49
N ASP A 8 -11.85 2.74 10.86
CA ASP A 8 -12.47 3.91 11.52
C ASP A 8 -11.64 4.48 12.68
N ASN A 9 -10.33 4.36 12.60
CA ASN A 9 -9.39 4.90 13.58
C ASN A 9 -8.21 5.58 12.87
N ASP A 10 -8.52 6.32 11.81
CA ASP A 10 -7.49 6.85 10.89
C ASP A 10 -6.39 7.62 11.61
N GLN A 11 -6.76 8.52 12.49
CA GLN A 11 -5.78 9.36 13.18
C GLN A 11 -4.92 8.55 14.14
N ALA A 12 -5.53 7.65 14.89
CA ALA A 12 -4.80 6.82 15.83
C ALA A 12 -3.81 5.90 15.13
N ILE A 13 -4.21 5.36 13.97
CA ILE A 13 -3.35 4.51 13.15
C ILE A 13 -2.18 5.32 12.59
N ALA A 14 -2.45 6.52 12.08
CA ALA A 14 -1.41 7.40 11.57
C ALA A 14 -0.41 7.78 12.66
N ASP A 15 -0.88 8.08 13.87
CA ASP A 15 -0.03 8.39 14.99
C ASP A 15 0.85 7.18 15.36
N TRP A 16 0.28 5.99 15.36
CA TRP A 16 1.03 4.79 15.64
C TRP A 16 2.16 4.56 14.62
N VAL A 17 1.89 4.83 13.34
CA VAL A 17 2.90 4.72 12.28
C VAL A 17 4.05 5.70 12.54
N CYS A 18 3.72 6.97 12.84
CA CYS A 18 4.74 7.98 13.06
C CYS A 18 5.64 7.61 14.24
N ASN A 19 5.04 7.13 15.32
CA ASN A 19 5.79 6.79 16.53
C ASN A 19 6.59 5.50 16.37
N THR A 20 6.04 4.52 15.66
CA THR A 20 6.69 3.20 15.53
C THR A 20 7.82 3.22 14.50
N PHE A 21 7.61 3.92 13.40
CA PHE A 21 8.56 3.91 12.27
C PHE A 21 9.37 5.20 12.16
N ASN A 22 9.16 6.13 13.08
CA ASN A 22 9.88 7.38 13.13
C ASN A 22 9.84 8.16 11.80
N VAL A 23 8.64 8.33 11.29
CA VAL A 23 8.40 9.09 10.07
C VAL A 23 7.58 10.33 10.38
N TYR A 24 7.66 11.33 9.50
CA TYR A 24 6.89 12.55 9.68
C TYR A 24 5.40 12.26 9.51
N LYS A 25 4.61 12.88 10.39
CA LYS A 25 3.18 12.75 10.31
C LYS A 25 2.66 13.57 9.15
N GLN A 26 1.87 12.95 8.31
CA GLN A 26 1.22 13.61 7.20
C GLN A 26 -0.29 13.38 7.30
N PRO A 27 -1.10 14.29 6.75
CA PRO A 27 -2.54 14.07 6.71
C PRO A 27 -2.87 12.79 5.96
N VAL A 28 -3.80 12.02 6.51
CA VAL A 28 -4.27 10.80 5.83
C VAL A 28 -5.72 10.98 5.42
N ASN A 29 -6.07 10.42 4.26
CA ASN A 29 -7.44 10.40 3.78
C ASN A 29 -8.19 9.22 4.39
N ARG A 30 -7.49 8.12 4.59
CA ARG A 30 -8.03 6.93 5.23
C ARG A 30 -6.89 6.03 5.68
N ALA A 31 -7.07 5.32 6.78
CA ALA A 31 -6.07 4.39 7.29
C ALA A 31 -6.73 3.09 7.76
N TYR A 32 -6.06 1.98 7.49
CA TYR A 32 -6.43 0.68 8.04
C TYR A 32 -5.26 0.18 8.85
N GLY A 33 -5.56 -0.37 10.04
CA GLY A 33 -4.54 -1.04 10.85
C GLY A 33 -4.59 -2.54 10.59
N ILE A 34 -3.43 -3.19 10.55
CA ILE A 34 -3.32 -4.64 10.48
C ILE A 34 -3.07 -5.11 11.90
N VAL A 35 -3.95 -5.94 12.41
CA VAL A 35 -3.88 -6.39 13.81
C VAL A 35 -3.75 -7.91 13.90
N ASP A 36 -3.16 -8.38 14.98
CA ASP A 36 -3.12 -9.82 15.28
C ASP A 36 -4.41 -10.25 15.97
N LEU A 37 -4.44 -11.50 16.41
CA LEU A 37 -5.63 -12.06 17.06
C LEU A 37 -5.98 -11.39 18.39
N ASN A 38 -5.02 -10.71 19.00
CA ASN A 38 -5.24 -9.99 20.26
C ASN A 38 -5.54 -8.52 20.04
N GLY A 39 -5.68 -8.09 18.80
CA GLY A 39 -5.95 -6.68 18.48
C GLY A 39 -4.73 -5.78 18.48
N LYS A 40 -3.52 -6.35 18.58
CA LYS A 40 -2.31 -5.56 18.58
C LYS A 40 -1.96 -5.13 17.15
N LEU A 41 -1.62 -3.86 16.98
CA LEU A 41 -1.22 -3.34 15.68
C LEU A 41 0.12 -3.92 15.24
N LEU A 42 0.14 -4.51 14.06
CA LEU A 42 1.33 -5.06 13.42
C LEU A 42 1.76 -4.22 12.23
N GLY A 43 0.85 -3.50 11.65
CA GLY A 43 1.12 -2.69 10.47
C GLY A 43 -0.02 -1.77 10.15
N ALA A 44 0.13 -1.03 9.06
CA ALA A 44 -0.88 -0.05 8.64
C ALA A 44 -0.84 0.18 7.13
N ILE A 45 -2.00 0.54 6.60
CA ILE A 45 -2.18 0.95 5.22
C ILE A 45 -2.70 2.38 5.28
N LEU A 46 -1.95 3.32 4.72
CA LEU A 46 -2.33 4.72 4.72
C LEU A 46 -2.64 5.17 3.31
N PHE A 47 -3.81 5.76 3.11
CA PHE A 47 -4.19 6.40 1.85
C PHE A 47 -4.06 7.89 2.05
N GLN A 48 -3.25 8.54 1.22
CA GLN A 48 -2.83 9.93 1.41
C GLN A 48 -2.88 10.73 0.12
N ASN A 49 -2.89 12.03 0.27
CA ASN A 49 -2.73 12.98 -0.84
C ASN A 49 -3.69 12.76 -2.01
N PHE A 50 -4.94 12.42 -1.68
CA PHE A 50 -5.94 12.24 -2.74
C PHE A 50 -6.31 13.60 -3.32
N ASN A 51 -6.17 13.72 -4.64
CA ASN A 51 -6.49 14.98 -5.35
C ASN A 51 -7.72 14.86 -6.26
N GLY A 52 -8.52 13.82 -6.07
CA GLY A 52 -9.67 13.54 -6.93
C GLY A 52 -9.39 12.57 -8.05
N VAL A 53 -8.12 12.36 -8.38
CA VAL A 53 -7.67 11.50 -9.48
C VAL A 53 -6.62 10.51 -8.99
N ASN A 54 -5.56 11.03 -8.38
CA ASN A 54 -4.45 10.23 -7.87
C ASN A 54 -4.56 10.03 -6.36
N LEU A 55 -4.33 8.82 -5.92
CA LEU A 55 -4.29 8.46 -4.51
C LEU A 55 -2.93 7.85 -4.23
N GLU A 56 -2.31 8.22 -3.12
CA GLU A 56 -1.03 7.66 -2.71
C GLU A 56 -1.23 6.64 -1.60
N LEU A 57 -0.42 5.60 -1.63
CA LEU A 57 -0.49 4.51 -0.67
C LEU A 57 0.85 4.35 0.03
N SER A 58 0.80 4.27 1.36
CA SER A 58 1.94 3.87 2.17
C SER A 58 1.57 2.62 2.94
N TYR A 59 2.46 1.64 2.94
CA TYR A 59 2.27 0.38 3.63
C TYR A 59 3.39 0.17 4.64
N TYR A 60 3.00 -0.09 5.87
CA TYR A 60 3.93 -0.39 6.96
C TYR A 60 3.50 -1.69 7.61
N GLY A 61 4.37 -2.66 7.67
CA GLY A 61 3.96 -3.88 8.37
C GLY A 61 4.65 -5.13 7.88
N PRO A 62 3.93 -6.26 7.94
CA PRO A 62 4.51 -7.54 7.56
C PRO A 62 5.12 -7.50 6.17
N ARG A 63 6.24 -8.19 6.03
CA ARG A 63 7.02 -8.15 4.78
C ARG A 63 6.25 -8.64 3.57
N THR A 64 5.32 -9.56 3.78
CA THR A 64 4.57 -10.14 2.67
C THR A 64 3.17 -9.55 2.63
N LEU A 65 2.83 -8.93 1.51
CA LEU A 65 1.47 -8.49 1.27
C LEU A 65 0.62 -9.69 0.91
N SER A 66 -0.39 -9.96 1.72
CA SER A 66 -1.33 -11.04 1.39
C SER A 66 -2.26 -10.61 0.27
N SER A 67 -2.82 -11.58 -0.45
CA SER A 67 -3.78 -11.29 -1.50
C SER A 67 -5.02 -10.59 -0.95
N GLY A 68 -5.41 -10.90 0.28
CA GLY A 68 -6.53 -10.24 0.93
C GLY A 68 -6.28 -8.76 1.18
N ILE A 69 -5.09 -8.41 1.66
CA ILE A 69 -4.71 -7.02 1.88
C ILE A 69 -4.68 -6.26 0.55
N VAL A 70 -4.07 -6.84 -0.47
CA VAL A 70 -3.97 -6.22 -1.79
C VAL A 70 -5.36 -5.97 -2.37
N ARG A 71 -6.27 -6.93 -2.20
CA ARG A 71 -7.65 -6.77 -2.66
C ARG A 71 -8.37 -5.63 -1.95
N ILE A 72 -8.19 -5.50 -0.65
CA ILE A 72 -8.79 -4.43 0.13
C ILE A 72 -8.24 -3.07 -0.32
N ILE A 73 -6.95 -2.98 -0.55
CA ILE A 73 -6.32 -1.77 -1.06
C ILE A 73 -6.96 -1.37 -2.40
N ALA A 74 -7.06 -2.31 -3.33
CA ALA A 74 -7.63 -2.03 -4.65
C ALA A 74 -9.10 -1.64 -4.56
N ARG A 75 -9.89 -2.34 -3.74
CA ARG A 75 -11.31 -2.00 -3.55
C ARG A 75 -11.50 -0.64 -2.92
N THR A 76 -10.65 -0.26 -1.99
CA THR A 76 -10.71 1.06 -1.36
C THR A 76 -10.37 2.16 -2.37
N ALA A 77 -9.32 1.96 -3.14
CA ALA A 77 -8.91 2.95 -4.14
C ALA A 77 -10.01 3.17 -5.19
N LEU A 78 -10.63 2.08 -5.67
CA LEU A 78 -11.67 2.18 -6.69
C LEU A 78 -13.02 2.57 -6.12
N GLY A 79 -13.45 1.90 -5.05
CA GLY A 79 -14.81 2.03 -4.53
C GLY A 79 -15.00 3.25 -3.65
N HIS A 80 -14.10 3.44 -2.68
CA HIS A 80 -14.23 4.55 -1.76
C HIS A 80 -13.77 5.87 -2.38
N PHE A 81 -12.64 5.86 -3.06
CA PHE A 81 -12.04 7.07 -3.62
C PHE A 81 -12.36 7.29 -5.09
N ASN A 82 -12.74 6.27 -5.82
CA ASN A 82 -12.90 6.34 -7.26
C ASN A 82 -11.65 6.92 -7.93
N ALA A 83 -10.49 6.45 -7.52
CA ALA A 83 -9.22 6.95 -8.02
C ALA A 83 -8.92 6.40 -9.42
N ALA A 84 -8.37 7.26 -10.28
CA ALA A 84 -7.94 6.84 -11.61
C ALA A 84 -6.59 6.13 -11.54
N ARG A 85 -5.79 6.45 -10.53
CA ARG A 85 -4.47 5.85 -10.34
C ARG A 85 -4.14 5.76 -8.86
N LEU A 86 -3.40 4.73 -8.51
CA LEU A 86 -2.87 4.51 -7.17
C LEU A 86 -1.35 4.53 -7.26
N THR A 87 -0.71 5.43 -6.53
CA THR A 87 0.74 5.60 -6.56
C THR A 87 1.36 5.08 -5.27
N VAL A 88 2.45 4.31 -5.42
CA VAL A 88 3.24 3.80 -4.30
C VAL A 88 4.68 4.25 -4.50
N VAL A 89 5.30 4.78 -3.45
CA VAL A 89 6.73 5.07 -3.47
C VAL A 89 7.40 4.21 -2.42
N THR A 90 8.46 3.54 -2.79
CA THR A 90 9.22 2.70 -1.86
C THR A 90 10.71 2.83 -2.14
N SER A 91 11.55 2.42 -1.18
CA SER A 91 12.99 2.47 -1.36
C SER A 91 13.44 1.53 -2.49
N GLN A 92 14.40 1.98 -3.29
CA GLN A 92 14.98 1.16 -4.36
C GLN A 92 15.54 -0.16 -3.84
N ARG A 93 15.92 -0.23 -2.58
CA ARG A 93 16.40 -1.47 -1.96
C ARG A 93 15.29 -2.47 -1.67
N ASN A 94 14.04 -2.03 -1.67
CA ASN A 94 12.92 -2.91 -1.36
C ASN A 94 12.49 -3.71 -2.58
N LYS A 95 13.40 -4.55 -3.08
CA LYS A 95 13.19 -5.28 -4.33
C LYS A 95 12.04 -6.27 -4.26
N ARG A 96 11.81 -6.84 -3.09
CA ARG A 96 10.71 -7.81 -2.93
C ARG A 96 9.35 -7.14 -3.14
N LEU A 97 9.16 -5.97 -2.53
CA LEU A 97 7.91 -5.24 -2.70
C LEU A 97 7.76 -4.76 -4.14
N ILE A 98 8.82 -4.22 -4.73
CA ILE A 98 8.78 -3.74 -6.12
C ILE A 98 8.36 -4.87 -7.06
N ARG A 99 8.98 -6.05 -6.92
CA ARG A 99 8.61 -7.21 -7.75
C ARG A 99 7.16 -7.64 -7.53
N ALA A 100 6.70 -7.63 -6.29
CA ALA A 100 5.33 -8.00 -5.98
C ALA A 100 4.34 -7.03 -6.61
N LEU A 101 4.62 -5.74 -6.55
CA LEU A 101 3.76 -4.72 -7.15
C LEU A 101 3.73 -4.84 -8.68
N LEU A 102 4.88 -5.06 -9.31
CA LEU A 102 4.93 -5.25 -10.77
C LEU A 102 4.10 -6.46 -11.19
N LYS A 103 4.14 -7.53 -10.38
CA LYS A 103 3.40 -8.74 -10.68
C LYS A 103 1.89 -8.54 -10.71
N ILE A 104 1.37 -7.66 -9.89
CA ILE A 104 -0.06 -7.41 -9.83
C ILE A 104 -0.52 -6.27 -10.73
N GLY A 105 0.37 -5.76 -11.55
CA GLY A 105 -0.01 -4.80 -12.58
C GLY A 105 0.45 -3.36 -12.35
N PHE A 106 1.21 -3.09 -11.29
CA PHE A 106 1.82 -1.77 -11.14
C PHE A 106 2.91 -1.60 -12.19
N ARG A 107 3.16 -0.37 -12.56
CA ARG A 107 4.20 -0.02 -13.52
C ARG A 107 5.20 0.92 -12.88
N LEU A 108 6.46 0.80 -13.27
CA LEU A 108 7.50 1.70 -12.81
C LEU A 108 7.32 3.05 -13.49
N GLU A 109 7.33 4.11 -12.70
CA GLU A 109 7.13 5.46 -13.23
C GLU A 109 8.37 6.33 -13.11
N GLY A 110 9.25 6.03 -12.18
CA GLY A 110 10.49 6.76 -12.06
C GLY A 110 11.17 6.57 -10.72
N THR A 111 12.28 7.27 -10.54
CA THR A 111 13.03 7.24 -9.30
C THR A 111 13.26 8.67 -8.81
N GLN A 112 13.42 8.81 -7.49
CA GLN A 112 13.69 10.10 -6.86
C GLN A 112 14.84 9.92 -5.89
N ARG A 113 15.98 10.52 -6.22
CA ARG A 113 17.17 10.45 -5.37
C ARG A 113 16.94 11.29 -4.12
N CYS A 114 17.56 10.89 -3.01
CA CYS A 114 17.46 11.58 -1.73
C CYS A 114 16.00 11.77 -1.26
N PHE A 115 15.15 10.80 -1.53
CA PHE A 115 13.75 10.87 -1.17
C PHE A 115 13.52 10.55 0.31
N TYR A 116 14.31 9.63 0.86
CA TYR A 116 14.17 9.18 2.23
C TYR A 116 15.26 9.65 3.16
N GLY A 117 16.30 10.30 2.65
CA GLY A 117 17.40 10.77 3.47
C GLY A 117 18.39 11.58 2.67
N HIS A 118 19.30 12.22 3.38
CA HIS A 118 20.27 13.14 2.77
C HIS A 118 21.34 12.45 1.96
N ALA A 119 21.72 11.24 2.33
CA ALA A 119 22.76 10.51 1.58
C ALA A 119 22.20 10.02 0.26
N ASP A 120 22.91 10.29 -0.83
CA ASP A 120 22.48 9.89 -2.16
C ASP A 120 22.92 8.45 -2.43
N ASN A 121 22.09 7.51 -2.05
CA ASN A 121 22.33 6.09 -2.20
C ASN A 121 21.03 5.34 -2.50
N LYS A 122 21.12 4.04 -2.79
CA LYS A 122 19.94 3.25 -3.15
C LYS A 122 18.91 3.18 -2.02
N ARG A 123 19.37 3.17 -0.79
CA ARG A 123 18.47 3.10 0.36
C ARG A 123 17.54 4.30 0.41
N ASN A 124 18.07 5.49 0.09
CA ASN A 124 17.33 6.73 0.13
C ASN A 124 16.68 7.11 -1.18
N THR A 125 16.88 6.33 -2.23
CA THR A 125 16.24 6.57 -3.52
C THR A 125 14.84 5.99 -3.51
N GLY A 126 13.85 6.82 -3.79
CA GLY A 126 12.47 6.38 -3.92
C GLY A 126 12.21 5.85 -5.31
N VAL A 127 11.49 4.75 -5.39
CA VAL A 127 11.00 4.20 -6.65
C VAL A 127 9.50 4.39 -6.67
N ARG A 128 9.01 5.06 -7.71
CA ARG A 128 7.59 5.37 -7.85
C ARG A 128 6.94 4.37 -8.79
N LEU A 129 5.90 3.71 -8.30
CA LEU A 129 5.12 2.77 -9.08
C LEU A 129 3.67 3.22 -9.10
N VAL A 130 2.96 2.89 -10.16
CA VAL A 130 1.58 3.30 -10.33
C VAL A 130 0.74 2.14 -10.86
N ALA A 131 -0.48 2.01 -10.35
CA ALA A 131 -1.48 1.12 -10.90
C ALA A 131 -2.66 1.95 -11.38
N PHE A 132 -3.10 1.68 -12.60
CA PHE A 132 -4.26 2.35 -13.19
C PHE A 132 -5.52 1.51 -12.97
N HIS A 133 -6.64 2.07 -13.36
CA HIS A 133 -7.96 1.47 -13.13
C HIS A 133 -8.05 0.01 -13.56
N ASP A 134 -7.52 -0.34 -14.73
CA ASP A 134 -7.61 -1.71 -15.24
C ASP A 134 -6.92 -2.71 -14.32
N ALA A 135 -5.71 -2.41 -13.89
CA ALA A 135 -4.97 -3.29 -12.99
C ALA A 135 -5.66 -3.38 -11.64
N LEU A 136 -6.12 -2.25 -11.11
CA LEU A 136 -6.81 -2.23 -9.82
C LEU A 136 -8.11 -3.02 -9.87
N SER A 137 -8.87 -2.93 -10.96
CA SER A 137 -10.10 -3.69 -11.13
C SER A 137 -9.86 -5.18 -11.14
N LYS A 138 -8.81 -5.63 -11.82
CA LYS A 138 -8.48 -7.05 -11.86
C LYS A 138 -8.17 -7.59 -10.48
N VAL A 139 -7.45 -6.82 -9.67
CA VAL A 139 -7.11 -7.24 -8.31
C VAL A 139 -8.34 -7.17 -7.41
N ALA A 140 -9.11 -6.09 -7.49
CA ALA A 140 -10.24 -5.86 -6.59
C ALA A 140 -11.35 -6.88 -6.77
N TYR A 141 -11.60 -7.30 -8.00
CA TYR A 141 -12.77 -8.11 -8.33
C TYR A 141 -12.46 -9.50 -8.85
N ARG A 142 -11.20 -9.94 -8.73
CA ARG A 142 -10.85 -11.30 -9.11
C ARG A 142 -11.55 -12.28 -8.21
N THR A 143 -12.19 -13.27 -8.79
CA THR A 143 -12.83 -14.31 -8.01
C THR A 143 -11.82 -15.37 -7.62
N THR A 144 -12.02 -15.96 -6.44
CA THR A 144 -11.16 -17.02 -6.03
C THR A 144 -11.32 -18.25 -6.87
N SER A 145 -12.51 -18.45 -7.36
CA SER A 145 -12.73 -19.62 -8.21
C SER A 145 -11.93 -19.50 -9.48
N GLY A 146 -11.94 -18.35 -10.06
CA GLY A 146 -11.14 -18.16 -11.23
C GLY A 146 -9.71 -18.33 -10.92
N HIS A 147 -9.38 -18.09 -9.70
CA HIS A 147 -8.05 -18.22 -9.34
C HIS A 147 -7.66 -19.63 -9.14
N LYS A 148 -8.46 -20.40 -8.54
CA LYS A 148 -8.08 -21.73 -8.39
C LYS A 148 -8.09 -22.39 -9.62
N ILE A 149 -8.59 -21.69 -10.40
CA ILE A 149 -8.57 -22.26 -11.60
C ILE A 149 -7.25 -22.19 -11.91
N GLY A 150 -7.14 -21.94 -11.76
CA GLY A 150 -6.16 -21.95 -11.95
C GLY A 150 -5.42 -22.10 -11.10
N THR A 151 -5.75 -22.04 -10.67
CA THR A 151 -5.40 -22.30 -10.20
C THR A 151 -4.99 -22.82 -9.91
N LYS A 152 -5.10 -22.91 -10.01
CA LYS A 152 -4.83 -23.54 -9.92
C LYS A 152 -4.41 -24.04 -10.32
#